data_fd1d99bca8b69665ca2af5a434a7d8f8
#
_entry.id   fd1d99bca8b69665ca2af5a434a7d8f8
#
_cell.length_a   1.000
_cell.length_b   1.000
_cell.length_c   1.000
_cell.angle_alpha   90.00
_cell.angle_beta   90.00
_cell.angle_gamma   90.00
#
_symmetry.space_group_name_H-M   'P 1'
#
loop_
_entity.id
_entity.type
_entity.pdbx_description
1 polymer ?
#
loop_
_entity_poly.entity_id
_entity_poly.type
_entity_poly.pdbx_seq_one_letter_code
_entity_poly.pdbx_strand_id
1 'polypeptide(L)' 'MDEMTEKERITVLIDKYTDLQRIKKANGEVVNTELEYQIKTTVAKLASMGVNVEDLTL' A
#
# COMPACT_ATOMS: atom_id res chain seq x y z
N MET A 1 -8.89 -17.53 17.50
CA MET A 1 -8.77 -16.57 16.42
C MET A 1 -7.35 -16.55 15.91
N ASP A 2 -7.20 -16.73 14.62
CA ASP A 2 -5.88 -16.75 14.04
C ASP A 2 -5.40 -15.34 13.81
N GLU A 3 -4.32 -15.00 14.48
CA GLU A 3 -3.70 -13.71 14.25
C GLU A 3 -2.65 -13.84 13.16
N MET A 4 -2.64 -12.89 12.25
CA MET A 4 -1.59 -12.86 11.25
C MET A 4 -0.26 -12.53 11.91
N THR A 5 0.79 -13.20 11.47
CA THR A 5 2.13 -12.83 11.89
C THR A 5 2.48 -11.47 11.33
N GLU A 6 3.47 -10.81 11.90
CA GLU A 6 3.94 -9.53 11.38
C GLU A 6 4.35 -9.65 9.90
N LYS A 7 5.02 -10.74 9.56
CA LYS A 7 5.44 -10.99 8.19
C LYS A 7 4.23 -11.09 7.25
N GLU A 8 3.17 -11.77 7.68
CA GLU A 8 1.95 -11.88 6.88
C GLU A 8 1.27 -10.53 6.69
N ARG A 9 1.23 -9.71 7.75
CA ARG A 9 0.66 -8.36 7.65
C ARG A 9 1.44 -7.49 6.67
N ILE A 10 2.76 -7.58 6.72
CA ILE A 10 3.61 -6.85 5.78
C ILE A 10 3.31 -7.29 4.36
N THR A 11 3.21 -8.59 4.12
CA THR A 11 2.91 -9.13 2.80
C THR A 11 1.56 -8.61 2.28
N VAL A 12 0.53 -8.64 3.12
CA VAL A 12 -0.80 -8.15 2.75
C VAL A 12 -0.74 -6.66 2.41
N LEU A 13 -0.02 -5.87 3.18
CA LEU A 13 0.10 -4.43 2.94
C LEU A 13 0.90 -4.13 1.67
N ILE A 14 1.92 -4.91 1.38
CA ILE A 14 2.69 -4.76 0.15
C ILE A 14 1.80 -5.04 -1.06
N ASP A 15 1.03 -6.12 -1.01
CA ASP A 15 0.09 -6.46 -2.08
C ASP A 15 -0.93 -5.35 -2.27
N LYS A 16 -1.47 -4.84 -1.18
CA LYS A 16 -2.43 -3.75 -1.23
C LYS A 16 -1.81 -2.49 -1.85
N TYR A 17 -0.62 -2.14 -1.44
CA TYR A 17 0.08 -0.98 -1.97
C TYR A 17 0.32 -1.12 -3.48
N THR A 18 0.76 -2.29 -3.90
CA THR A 18 0.99 -2.57 -5.32
C THR A 18 -0.30 -2.42 -6.12
N ASP A 19 -1.40 -3.00 -5.62
CA ASP A 19 -2.70 -2.91 -6.28
C ASP A 19 -3.18 -1.46 -6.37
N LEU A 20 -3.03 -0.70 -5.30
CA LEU A 20 -3.44 0.72 -5.29
C LEU A 20 -2.64 1.53 -6.30
N GLN A 21 -1.35 1.29 -6.42
CA GLN A 21 -0.51 1.96 -7.41
C GLN A 21 -0.94 1.62 -8.83
N ARG A 22 -1.28 0.37 -9.07
CA ARG A 22 -1.73 -0.06 -10.40
C ARG A 22 -3.06 0.59 -10.77
N ILE A 23 -3.97 0.70 -9.81
CA ILE A 23 -5.24 1.39 -10.01
C ILE A 23 -4.99 2.86 -10.32
N LYS A 24 -4.11 3.50 -9.58
CA LYS A 24 -3.77 4.90 -9.81
C LYS A 24 -3.20 5.12 -11.23
N LYS A 25 -2.32 4.22 -11.65
CA LYS A 25 -1.77 4.29 -13.00
C LYS A 25 -2.85 4.11 -14.06
N ALA A 26 -3.77 3.20 -13.84
CA ALA A 26 -4.87 2.95 -14.77
C ALA A 26 -5.83 4.15 -14.86
N ASN A 27 -5.97 4.90 -13.77
CA ASN A 27 -6.80 6.12 -13.76
C ASN A 27 -6.15 7.28 -14.53
N GLY A 28 -4.86 7.19 -14.80
CA GLY A 28 -4.16 8.25 -15.49
C GLY A 28 -4.12 9.53 -14.69
N GLU A 29 -4.60 10.62 -15.27
CA GLU A 29 -4.60 11.95 -14.63
C GLU A 29 -5.84 12.22 -13.79
N VAL A 30 -6.76 11.27 -13.73
CA VAL A 30 -7.98 11.43 -12.94
C VAL A 30 -7.62 11.42 -11.46
N VAL A 31 -8.02 12.46 -10.75
CA VAL A 31 -7.79 12.53 -9.30
C VAL A 31 -8.86 11.71 -8.60
N ASN A 32 -8.44 10.77 -7.77
CA ASN A 32 -9.31 9.97 -6.93
C ASN A 32 -8.87 10.15 -5.49
N THR A 33 -9.61 10.97 -4.76
CA THR A 33 -9.25 11.35 -3.39
C THR A 33 -9.20 10.14 -2.45
N GLU A 34 -10.15 9.22 -2.59
CA GLU A 34 -10.17 8.01 -1.77
C GLU A 34 -8.96 7.13 -2.05
N LEU A 35 -8.61 6.97 -3.31
CA LEU A 35 -7.44 6.19 -3.71
C LEU A 35 -6.16 6.80 -3.14
N GLU A 36 -6.01 8.11 -3.25
CA GLU A 36 -4.86 8.83 -2.69
C GLU A 36 -4.77 8.63 -1.17
N TYR A 37 -5.91 8.71 -0.49
CA TYR A 37 -5.97 8.49 0.95
C TYR A 37 -5.52 7.09 1.32
N GLN A 38 -6.01 6.07 0.61
CA GLN A 38 -5.64 4.69 0.88
C GLN A 38 -4.16 4.43 0.62
N ILE A 39 -3.61 5.01 -0.42
CA ILE A 39 -2.18 4.92 -0.70
C ILE A 39 -1.39 5.52 0.46
N LYS A 40 -1.76 6.70 0.89
CA LYS A 40 -1.08 7.41 1.98
C LYS A 40 -1.11 6.59 3.28
N THR A 41 -2.26 6.06 3.65
CA THR A 41 -2.39 5.28 4.88
C THR A 41 -1.62 3.97 4.81
N THR A 42 -1.62 3.32 3.64
CA THR A 42 -0.88 2.09 3.43
C THR A 42 0.63 2.32 3.54
N VAL A 43 1.11 3.40 2.94
CA VAL A 43 2.52 3.80 3.04
C VAL A 43 2.91 4.04 4.50
N ALA A 44 2.07 4.75 5.23
CA ALA A 44 2.35 5.03 6.64
C ALA A 44 2.45 3.75 7.47
N LYS A 45 1.57 2.78 7.21
CA LYS A 45 1.60 1.50 7.90
C LYS A 45 2.86 0.71 7.56
N LEU A 46 3.23 0.64 6.29
CA LEU A 46 4.44 -0.05 5.87
C LEU A 46 5.68 0.58 6.48
N ALA A 47 5.75 1.90 6.47
CA ALA A 47 6.88 2.62 7.06
C ALA A 47 7.00 2.34 8.56
N SER A 48 5.87 2.27 9.26
CA SER A 48 5.86 1.98 10.69
C SER A 48 6.36 0.56 11.01
N MET A 49 6.30 -0.33 10.02
CA MET A 49 6.78 -1.70 10.14
C MET A 49 8.22 -1.87 9.67
N GLY A 50 8.89 -0.77 9.33
CA GLY A 50 10.28 -0.81 8.88
C GLY A 50 10.47 -1.19 7.41
N VAL A 51 9.41 -1.16 6.63
CA VAL A 51 9.49 -1.48 5.19
C VAL A 51 9.90 -0.24 4.41
N ASN A 52 10.88 -0.39 3.52
CA ASN A 52 11.29 0.69 2.63
C ASN A 52 10.31 0.77 1.46
N VAL A 53 9.38 1.71 1.55
CA VAL A 53 8.32 1.87 0.55
C VAL A 53 8.87 2.27 -0.81
N GLU A 54 9.98 2.96 -0.86
CA GLU A 54 10.59 3.38 -2.13
C GLU A 54 10.92 2.20 -3.02
N ASP A 55 11.32 1.07 -2.42
CA ASP A 55 11.63 -0.15 -3.18
C ASP A 55 10.38 -0.76 -3.81
N LEU A 56 9.20 -0.38 -3.34
CA LEU A 56 7.92 -0.90 -3.81
C LEU A 56 7.22 0.04 -4.78
N THR A 57 7.69 1.27 -4.90
CA THR A 57 7.03 2.28 -5.72
C THR A 57 7.25 2.01 -7.20
N LEU A 58 6.16 1.97 -7.93
CA LEU A 58 6.16 1.74 -9.38
C LEU A 58 6.55 2.98 -10.16
#